data_3d1a9ab3b2778f5c06e9ac11dd78a9a4
#
_entry.id   3d1a9ab3b2778f5c06e9ac11dd78a9a4
#
_cell.length_a   1.000
_cell.length_b   1.000
_cell.length_c   1.000
_cell.angle_alpha   90.00
_cell.angle_beta   90.00
_cell.angle_gamma   90.00
#
_symmetry.space_group_name_H-M   'P 1'
#
loop_
_entity.id
_entity.type
_entity.pdbx_description
1 polymer ?
#
loop_
_entity_poly.entity_id
_entity_poly.type
_entity_poly.pdbx_seq_one_letter_code
_entity_poly.pdbx_strand_id
1 'polypeptide(L)'
;MAGTSGQIRDARIIILASQDWDKGVIGIVASRMVERFHRPCILFALEGDLATGSGRSVQGVNMFETLCHFSDYFIKFGGHEMAAGMTLKAELLEELSAALDEYIKENINPKCFYPSARYDARADISEITPRLCEELKLFEPFGMGNPTPKFRFDGLKPANIRIIGKNSNHLKVSFCSDNTAIEGIAYSYLNSGVELNPDFDYTVIASPMLSRWNDITSAFLRLDAVSAELSEERLLYLIERDCDLIMRSFSPSGII
;
A
#
# COMPACT_ATOMS: atom_id res chain seq x y z
N MET A 1 -25.58 3.94 12.14
CA MET A 1 -24.22 3.44 12.07
C MET A 1 -23.24 4.57 12.37
N ALA A 2 -23.08 4.94 13.63
CA ALA A 2 -22.26 6.08 14.05
C ALA A 2 -21.30 5.67 15.17
N GLY A 3 -20.58 4.56 15.00
CA GLY A 3 -19.65 4.03 16.01
C GLY A 3 -18.24 3.76 15.52
N THR A 4 -17.94 3.92 14.21
CA THR A 4 -16.72 3.39 13.61
C THR A 4 -15.57 4.39 13.53
N SER A 5 -15.83 5.67 13.50
CA SER A 5 -14.80 6.71 13.23
C SER A 5 -13.81 6.95 14.38
N GLY A 6 -14.20 6.66 15.62
CA GLY A 6 -13.32 6.89 16.80
C GLY A 6 -12.35 5.75 17.09
N GLN A 7 -12.72 4.52 16.71
CA GLN A 7 -11.92 3.32 17.00
C GLN A 7 -10.79 3.05 16.00
N ILE A 8 -10.87 3.60 14.79
CA ILE A 8 -9.86 3.40 13.74
C ILE A 8 -8.58 4.21 14.01
N ARG A 9 -8.64 5.28 14.82
CA ARG A 9 -7.55 6.24 15.00
C ARG A 9 -6.24 5.63 15.50
N ASP A 10 -6.31 4.61 16.35
CA ASP A 10 -5.13 3.91 16.88
C ASP A 10 -5.04 2.44 16.41
N ALA A 11 -5.96 2.00 15.55
CA ALA A 11 -6.06 0.62 15.13
C ALA A 11 -4.80 0.14 14.39
N ARG A 12 -4.28 -1.01 14.82
CA ARG A 12 -3.12 -1.68 14.21
C ARG A 12 -3.53 -2.71 13.16
N ILE A 13 -4.80 -3.05 13.11
CA ILE A 13 -5.41 -3.94 12.13
C ILE A 13 -6.68 -3.31 11.58
N ILE A 14 -6.92 -3.43 10.30
CA ILE A 14 -8.16 -2.99 9.65
C ILE A 14 -9.15 -4.15 9.69
N ILE A 15 -10.26 -3.99 10.39
CA ILE A 15 -11.33 -5.00 10.45
C ILE A 15 -12.65 -4.32 10.08
N LEU A 16 -13.25 -4.79 8.98
CA LEU A 16 -14.49 -4.23 8.46
C LEU A 16 -15.45 -5.36 8.08
N ALA A 17 -16.75 -5.09 8.17
CA ALA A 17 -17.79 -6.06 7.84
C ALA A 17 -18.98 -5.41 7.14
N SER A 18 -19.59 -6.12 6.19
CA SER A 18 -20.82 -5.69 5.53
C SER A 18 -21.65 -6.89 5.07
N GLN A 19 -22.98 -6.70 5.01
CA GLN A 19 -23.93 -7.66 4.42
C GLN A 19 -23.90 -7.58 2.87
N ASP A 20 -23.43 -6.47 2.32
CA ASP A 20 -23.39 -6.23 0.87
C ASP A 20 -22.15 -6.82 0.21
N TRP A 21 -21.24 -7.41 0.98
CA TRP A 21 -19.98 -7.90 0.46
C TRP A 21 -20.05 -9.38 0.08
N ASP A 22 -19.47 -9.70 -1.08
CA ASP A 22 -19.34 -11.07 -1.56
C ASP A 22 -18.12 -11.76 -0.99
N LYS A 23 -18.30 -12.93 -0.37
CA LYS A 23 -17.21 -13.72 0.23
C LYS A 23 -16.13 -14.17 -0.76
N GLY A 24 -16.46 -14.24 -2.07
CA GLY A 24 -15.49 -14.57 -3.11
C GLY A 24 -14.56 -13.41 -3.44
N VAL A 25 -14.91 -12.18 -3.08
CA VAL A 25 -14.17 -10.95 -3.46
C VAL A 25 -13.39 -10.35 -2.30
N ILE A 26 -13.88 -10.48 -1.06
CA ILE A 26 -13.26 -9.83 0.12
C ILE A 26 -11.76 -10.12 0.27
N GLY A 27 -11.29 -11.30 -0.15
CA GLY A 27 -9.87 -11.64 -0.08
C GLY A 27 -8.99 -10.80 -1.01
N ILE A 28 -9.48 -10.46 -2.20
CA ILE A 28 -8.77 -9.58 -3.15
C ILE A 28 -8.75 -8.15 -2.61
N VAL A 29 -9.89 -7.69 -2.07
CA VAL A 29 -10.00 -6.36 -1.47
C VAL A 29 -9.08 -6.23 -0.25
N ALA A 30 -9.06 -7.23 0.64
CA ALA A 30 -8.15 -7.25 1.78
C ALA A 30 -6.67 -7.15 1.36
N SER A 31 -6.26 -7.83 0.28
CA SER A 31 -4.89 -7.70 -0.26
C SER A 31 -4.60 -6.26 -0.68
N ARG A 32 -5.51 -5.61 -1.39
CA ARG A 32 -5.34 -4.21 -1.83
C ARG A 32 -5.33 -3.22 -0.66
N MET A 33 -6.11 -3.50 0.39
CA MET A 33 -6.09 -2.70 1.61
C MET A 33 -4.71 -2.79 2.30
N VAL A 34 -4.16 -4.01 2.41
CA VAL A 34 -2.81 -4.22 2.96
C VAL A 34 -1.75 -3.49 2.13
N GLU A 35 -1.79 -3.62 0.79
CA GLU A 35 -0.86 -2.91 -0.11
C GLU A 35 -0.91 -1.39 0.08
N ARG A 36 -2.11 -0.85 0.28
CA ARG A 36 -2.32 0.59 0.36
C ARG A 36 -1.99 1.18 1.73
N PHE A 37 -2.41 0.52 2.80
CA PHE A 37 -2.33 1.06 4.17
C PHE A 37 -1.21 0.45 5.00
N HIS A 38 -0.56 -0.57 4.48
CA HIS A 38 0.51 -1.31 5.15
C HIS A 38 0.12 -1.76 6.56
N ARG A 39 -1.10 -2.28 6.70
CA ARG A 39 -1.65 -2.84 7.93
C ARG A 39 -2.31 -4.19 7.65
N PRO A 40 -2.28 -5.13 8.59
CA PRO A 40 -3.12 -6.33 8.49
C PRO A 40 -4.56 -5.93 8.26
N CYS A 41 -5.27 -6.69 7.44
CA CYS A 41 -6.67 -6.39 7.12
C CYS A 41 -7.50 -7.68 7.12
N ILE A 42 -8.62 -7.67 7.81
CA ILE A 42 -9.63 -8.74 7.76
C ILE A 42 -10.95 -8.12 7.32
N LEU A 43 -11.50 -8.63 6.25
CA LEU A 43 -12.82 -8.22 5.76
C LEU A 43 -13.82 -9.37 5.94
N PHE A 44 -15.00 -9.06 6.47
CA PHE A 44 -16.06 -10.03 6.72
C PHE A 44 -17.29 -9.76 5.85
N ALA A 45 -17.74 -10.78 5.14
CA ALA A 45 -19.07 -10.83 4.55
C ALA A 45 -20.05 -11.40 5.59
N LEU A 46 -21.14 -10.67 5.85
CA LEU A 46 -22.17 -11.05 6.81
C LEU A 46 -23.31 -11.77 6.09
N GLU A 47 -23.62 -12.99 6.50
CA GLU A 47 -24.72 -13.80 5.96
C GLU A 47 -25.56 -14.33 7.16
N GLY A 48 -26.69 -13.70 7.44
CA GLY A 48 -27.50 -14.01 8.64
C GLY A 48 -26.69 -13.84 9.93
N ASP A 49 -26.60 -14.89 10.74
CA ASP A 49 -25.88 -14.87 12.02
C ASP A 49 -24.38 -15.20 11.87
N LEU A 50 -23.88 -15.36 10.65
CA LEU A 50 -22.50 -15.73 10.39
C LEU A 50 -21.70 -14.60 9.73
N ALA A 51 -20.45 -14.46 10.16
CA ALA A 51 -19.44 -13.62 9.53
C ALA A 51 -18.37 -14.52 8.90
N THR A 52 -18.23 -14.48 7.58
CA THR A 52 -17.18 -15.19 6.85
C THR A 52 -16.10 -14.20 6.45
N GLY A 53 -14.87 -14.39 6.96
CA GLY A 53 -13.78 -13.46 6.83
C GLY A 53 -12.63 -13.96 5.96
N SER A 54 -11.96 -12.99 5.35
CA SER A 54 -10.69 -13.20 4.68
C SER A 54 -9.67 -12.18 5.17
N GLY A 55 -8.59 -12.68 5.78
CA GLY A 55 -7.48 -11.89 6.31
C GLY A 55 -6.28 -11.86 5.39
N ARG A 56 -5.58 -10.74 5.39
CA ARG A 56 -4.28 -10.52 4.76
C ARG A 56 -3.37 -9.79 5.72
N SER A 57 -2.08 -10.08 5.67
CA SER A 57 -1.11 -9.54 6.62
C SER A 57 0.01 -8.75 5.95
N VAL A 58 0.80 -8.09 6.77
CA VAL A 58 2.07 -7.46 6.42
C VAL A 58 3.22 -8.29 6.95
N GLN A 59 4.41 -8.08 6.39
CA GLN A 59 5.62 -8.77 6.87
C GLN A 59 5.88 -8.45 8.35
N GLY A 60 6.11 -9.50 9.15
CA GLY A 60 6.34 -9.39 10.59
C GLY A 60 5.09 -9.53 11.45
N VAL A 61 3.90 -9.72 10.83
CA VAL A 61 2.66 -10.08 11.52
C VAL A 61 2.16 -11.41 10.98
N ASN A 62 2.34 -12.48 11.75
CA ASN A 62 1.83 -13.80 11.38
C ASN A 62 0.32 -13.88 11.65
N MET A 63 -0.49 -13.76 10.58
CA MET A 63 -1.94 -13.77 10.68
C MET A 63 -2.47 -15.06 11.31
N PHE A 64 -1.94 -16.21 10.90
CA PHE A 64 -2.41 -17.50 11.40
C PHE A 64 -2.10 -17.67 12.89
N GLU A 65 -0.88 -17.40 13.33
CA GLU A 65 -0.51 -17.44 14.77
C GLU A 65 -1.33 -16.46 15.60
N THR A 66 -1.54 -15.23 15.08
CA THR A 66 -2.41 -14.24 15.73
C THR A 66 -3.82 -14.82 15.95
N LEU A 67 -4.42 -15.44 14.93
CA LEU A 67 -5.76 -16.03 15.05
C LEU A 67 -5.79 -17.25 15.99
N CYS A 68 -4.72 -18.00 16.12
CA CYS A 68 -4.65 -19.14 17.07
C CYS A 68 -4.84 -18.72 18.51
N HIS A 69 -4.43 -17.50 18.91
CA HIS A 69 -4.70 -16.97 20.25
C HIS A 69 -6.19 -16.71 20.53
N PHE A 70 -7.01 -16.66 19.49
CA PHE A 70 -8.44 -16.38 19.54
C PHE A 70 -9.27 -17.55 18.99
N SER A 71 -8.74 -18.78 19.04
CA SER A 71 -9.37 -19.97 18.45
C SER A 71 -10.84 -20.16 18.86
N ASP A 72 -11.18 -19.84 20.10
CA ASP A 72 -12.52 -20.04 20.69
C ASP A 72 -13.60 -19.14 20.07
N TYR A 73 -13.22 -18.06 19.39
CA TYR A 73 -14.15 -17.20 18.66
C TYR A 73 -14.62 -17.80 17.35
N PHE A 74 -13.86 -18.75 16.77
CA PHE A 74 -14.11 -19.22 15.42
C PHE A 74 -14.85 -20.55 15.38
N ILE A 75 -15.83 -20.64 14.49
CA ILE A 75 -16.46 -21.90 14.10
C ILE A 75 -15.42 -22.72 13.28
N LYS A 76 -14.69 -22.01 12.41
CA LYS A 76 -13.55 -22.57 11.66
C LYS A 76 -12.60 -21.43 11.27
N PHE A 77 -11.34 -21.74 11.23
CA PHE A 77 -10.32 -20.85 10.66
C PHE A 77 -9.14 -21.67 10.14
N GLY A 78 -8.33 -21.08 9.31
CA GLY A 78 -7.11 -21.68 8.77
C GLY A 78 -6.39 -20.74 7.84
N GLY A 79 -5.10 -20.99 7.60
CA GLY A 79 -4.30 -20.12 6.77
C GLY A 79 -2.81 -20.30 7.00
N HIS A 80 -2.08 -19.26 6.64
CA HIS A 80 -0.63 -19.14 6.76
C HIS A 80 -0.26 -17.74 7.27
N GLU A 81 1.01 -17.47 7.41
CA GLU A 81 1.54 -16.19 7.89
C GLU A 81 0.88 -14.96 7.24
N MET A 82 0.76 -14.95 5.91
CA MET A 82 0.32 -13.79 5.15
C MET A 82 -1.18 -13.76 4.81
N ALA A 83 -1.91 -14.87 5.00
CA ALA A 83 -3.31 -14.95 4.64
C ALA A 83 -4.05 -16.01 5.47
N ALA A 84 -5.28 -15.69 5.88
CA ALA A 84 -6.15 -16.64 6.58
C ALA A 84 -7.61 -16.46 6.18
N GLY A 85 -8.36 -17.55 6.25
CA GLY A 85 -9.81 -17.56 6.15
C GLY A 85 -10.44 -17.97 7.48
N MET A 86 -11.60 -17.41 7.83
CA MET A 86 -12.25 -17.67 9.10
C MET A 86 -13.78 -17.53 9.00
N THR A 87 -14.48 -18.18 9.93
CA THR A 87 -15.92 -18.02 10.09
C THR A 87 -16.24 -17.99 11.58
N LEU A 88 -17.04 -17.02 11.99
CA LEU A 88 -17.51 -16.87 13.37
C LEU A 88 -18.97 -16.41 13.37
N LYS A 89 -19.57 -16.37 14.56
CA LYS A 89 -20.89 -15.75 14.74
C LYS A 89 -20.76 -14.24 14.65
N ALA A 90 -21.66 -13.58 13.91
CA ALA A 90 -21.62 -12.14 13.69
C ALA A 90 -21.68 -11.33 15.01
N GLU A 91 -22.35 -11.83 16.04
CA GLU A 91 -22.45 -11.22 17.37
C GLU A 91 -21.09 -11.09 18.09
N LEU A 92 -20.10 -11.94 17.75
CA LEU A 92 -18.76 -11.94 18.36
C LEU A 92 -17.77 -11.02 17.65
N LEU A 93 -18.17 -10.44 16.52
CA LEU A 93 -17.24 -9.71 15.65
C LEU A 93 -16.65 -8.46 16.30
N GLU A 94 -17.46 -7.71 17.04
CA GLU A 94 -17.02 -6.47 17.71
C GLU A 94 -16.00 -6.78 18.81
N GLU A 95 -16.30 -7.80 19.64
CA GLU A 95 -15.43 -8.26 20.72
C GLU A 95 -14.09 -8.79 20.16
N LEU A 96 -14.14 -9.65 19.14
CA LEU A 96 -12.95 -10.17 18.48
C LEU A 96 -12.12 -9.05 17.86
N SER A 97 -12.75 -8.06 17.22
CA SER A 97 -12.04 -6.94 16.59
C SER A 97 -11.25 -6.12 17.60
N ALA A 98 -11.85 -5.82 18.75
CA ALA A 98 -11.18 -5.11 19.82
C ALA A 98 -10.02 -5.94 20.42
N ALA A 99 -10.25 -7.24 20.66
CA ALA A 99 -9.24 -8.14 21.21
C ALA A 99 -8.05 -8.35 20.27
N LEU A 100 -8.29 -8.45 18.95
CA LEU A 100 -7.23 -8.57 17.94
C LEU A 100 -6.38 -7.29 17.85
N ASP A 101 -7.01 -6.12 17.88
CA ASP A 101 -6.28 -4.84 17.81
C ASP A 101 -5.38 -4.67 19.04
N GLU A 102 -5.91 -4.95 20.25
CA GLU A 102 -5.13 -4.87 21.49
C GLU A 102 -3.97 -5.86 21.48
N TYR A 103 -4.21 -7.12 21.09
CA TYR A 103 -3.14 -8.13 20.98
C TYR A 103 -2.02 -7.69 20.06
N ILE A 104 -2.37 -7.18 18.87
CA ILE A 104 -1.40 -6.72 17.88
C ILE A 104 -0.63 -5.51 18.42
N LYS A 105 -1.29 -4.59 19.11
CA LYS A 105 -0.69 -3.40 19.71
C LYS A 105 0.34 -3.76 20.78
N GLU A 106 0.06 -4.78 21.59
CA GLU A 106 0.95 -5.22 22.66
C GLU A 106 2.10 -6.10 22.18
N ASN A 107 1.86 -6.97 21.19
CA ASN A 107 2.77 -8.05 20.85
C ASN A 107 3.54 -7.84 19.53
N ILE A 108 3.12 -6.91 18.67
CA ILE A 108 3.74 -6.69 17.37
C ILE A 108 4.56 -5.40 17.37
N ASN A 109 5.79 -5.50 16.82
CA ASN A 109 6.65 -4.35 16.70
C ASN A 109 6.01 -3.29 15.77
N PRO A 110 5.79 -2.05 16.22
CA PRO A 110 5.20 -0.98 15.41
C PRO A 110 5.90 -0.73 14.08
N LYS A 111 7.18 -1.05 13.97
CA LYS A 111 7.95 -0.93 12.71
C LYS A 111 7.38 -1.77 11.57
N CYS A 112 6.65 -2.85 11.88
CA CYS A 112 5.99 -3.69 10.87
C CYS A 112 4.88 -2.94 10.11
N PHE A 113 4.36 -1.83 10.66
CA PHE A 113 3.27 -1.06 10.07
C PHE A 113 3.75 0.13 9.22
N TYR A 114 5.04 0.30 9.09
CA TYR A 114 5.62 1.32 8.22
C TYR A 114 6.12 0.67 6.93
N PRO A 115 5.67 1.15 5.76
CA PRO A 115 6.23 0.66 4.50
C PRO A 115 7.73 0.86 4.51
N SER A 116 8.47 -0.21 4.31
CA SER A 116 9.92 -0.14 4.15
C SER A 116 10.27 -0.35 2.69
N ALA A 117 10.91 0.61 2.08
CA ALA A 117 11.49 0.44 0.76
C ALA A 117 13.01 0.30 0.89
N ARG A 118 13.57 -0.74 0.27
CA ARG A 118 15.02 -0.95 0.22
C ARG A 118 15.60 -0.08 -0.88
N TYR A 119 16.79 0.44 -0.66
CA TYR A 119 17.60 1.15 -1.64
C TYR A 119 19.06 0.72 -1.50
N ASP A 120 19.82 0.82 -2.57
CA ASP A 120 21.21 0.38 -2.62
C ASP A 120 22.18 1.52 -2.26
N ALA A 121 21.84 2.75 -2.67
CA ALA A 121 22.64 3.94 -2.36
C ALA A 121 21.78 5.21 -2.25
N ARG A 122 22.32 6.25 -1.62
CA ARG A 122 21.81 7.63 -1.72
C ARG A 122 22.48 8.31 -2.88
N ALA A 123 21.73 9.16 -3.58
CA ALA A 123 22.23 9.94 -4.69
C ALA A 123 21.54 11.31 -4.73
N ASP A 124 22.18 12.28 -5.37
CA ASP A 124 21.57 13.52 -5.80
C ASP A 124 20.98 13.35 -7.21
N ILE A 125 19.89 14.06 -7.54
CA ILE A 125 19.28 13.96 -8.87
C ILE A 125 20.20 14.47 -9.97
N SER A 126 21.17 15.33 -9.67
CA SER A 126 22.19 15.81 -10.61
C SER A 126 23.16 14.71 -11.04
N GLU A 127 23.32 13.65 -10.25
CA GLU A 127 24.17 12.50 -10.58
C GLU A 127 23.50 11.54 -11.57
N ILE A 128 22.15 11.67 -11.73
CA ILE A 128 21.39 10.77 -12.60
C ILE A 128 21.47 11.22 -14.04
N THR A 129 22.52 10.77 -14.68
CA THR A 129 22.83 11.07 -16.08
C THR A 129 22.51 9.89 -17.01
N PRO A 130 22.33 10.13 -18.33
CA PRO A 130 22.22 9.03 -19.28
C PRO A 130 23.42 8.06 -19.23
N ARG A 131 24.60 8.57 -18.95
CA ARG A 131 25.82 7.75 -18.80
C ARG A 131 25.70 6.81 -17.60
N LEU A 132 25.28 7.30 -16.42
CA LEU A 132 25.06 6.45 -15.26
C LEU A 132 24.05 5.35 -15.57
N CYS A 133 22.94 5.69 -16.24
CA CYS A 133 21.94 4.69 -16.62
C CYS A 133 22.51 3.62 -17.58
N GLU A 134 23.41 3.96 -18.49
CA GLU A 134 24.09 2.97 -19.33
C GLU A 134 25.07 2.10 -18.53
N GLU A 135 25.80 2.68 -17.58
CA GLU A 135 26.71 1.94 -16.70
C GLU A 135 25.94 0.95 -15.80
N LEU A 136 24.75 1.33 -15.30
CA LEU A 136 23.90 0.44 -14.49
C LEU A 136 23.42 -0.80 -15.28
N LYS A 137 23.30 -0.74 -16.59
CA LYS A 137 22.97 -1.92 -17.41
C LYS A 137 24.05 -3.01 -17.40
N LEU A 138 25.28 -2.70 -17.01
CA LEU A 138 26.33 -3.70 -16.86
C LEU A 138 26.01 -4.73 -15.77
N PHE A 139 25.06 -4.42 -14.87
CA PHE A 139 24.56 -5.36 -13.86
C PHE A 139 23.43 -6.27 -14.36
N GLU A 140 22.94 -6.08 -15.59
CA GLU A 140 21.90 -6.95 -16.19
C GLU A 140 22.43 -8.39 -16.42
N PRO A 141 21.53 -9.42 -16.41
CA PRO A 141 20.06 -9.31 -16.31
C PRO A 141 19.55 -9.12 -14.89
N PHE A 142 18.59 -8.21 -14.72
CA PHE A 142 17.88 -8.04 -13.46
C PHE A 142 16.78 -9.09 -13.27
N GLY A 143 16.53 -9.50 -12.02
CA GLY A 143 15.52 -10.48 -11.67
C GLY A 143 15.58 -10.91 -10.22
N MET A 144 15.09 -12.10 -9.93
CA MET A 144 15.14 -12.68 -8.58
C MET A 144 16.61 -12.92 -8.18
N GLY A 145 17.03 -12.34 -7.05
CA GLY A 145 18.42 -12.41 -6.56
C GLY A 145 19.34 -11.31 -7.11
N ASN A 146 18.94 -10.60 -8.17
CA ASN A 146 19.65 -9.45 -8.73
C ASN A 146 18.64 -8.35 -9.11
N PRO A 147 18.05 -7.64 -8.13
CA PRO A 147 17.04 -6.63 -8.41
C PRO A 147 17.64 -5.40 -9.13
N THR A 148 16.79 -4.68 -9.86
CA THR A 148 17.18 -3.38 -10.44
C THR A 148 17.65 -2.44 -9.33
N PRO A 149 18.81 -1.79 -9.48
CA PRO A 149 19.34 -0.86 -8.50
C PRO A 149 18.37 0.27 -8.19
N LYS A 150 18.23 0.58 -6.90
CA LYS A 150 17.35 1.63 -6.38
C LYS A 150 18.16 2.65 -5.62
N PHE A 151 17.86 3.90 -5.87
CA PHE A 151 18.50 5.02 -5.20
C PHE A 151 17.50 5.78 -4.36
N ARG A 152 17.97 6.30 -3.24
CA ARG A 152 17.22 7.20 -2.38
C ARG A 152 17.63 8.63 -2.64
N PHE A 153 16.65 9.47 -2.84
CA PHE A 153 16.77 10.92 -3.03
C PHE A 153 15.98 11.60 -1.91
N ASP A 154 16.61 12.51 -1.21
CA ASP A 154 16.00 13.25 -0.10
C ASP A 154 15.74 14.71 -0.50
N GLY A 155 14.70 15.35 0.08
CA GLY A 155 14.41 16.77 -0.09
C GLY A 155 13.94 17.17 -1.50
N LEU A 156 13.28 16.27 -2.23
CA LEU A 156 12.78 16.57 -3.57
C LEU A 156 11.44 17.26 -3.55
N LYS A 157 11.30 18.36 -4.29
CA LYS A 157 10.01 19.06 -4.50
C LYS A 157 9.36 18.60 -5.79
N PRO A 158 8.09 18.16 -5.74
CA PRO A 158 7.36 17.79 -6.95
C PRO A 158 6.85 19.03 -7.69
N ALA A 159 6.97 18.99 -9.01
CA ALA A 159 6.41 19.99 -9.92
C ALA A 159 5.80 19.29 -11.14
N ASN A 160 5.01 20.01 -11.93
CA ASN A 160 4.43 19.50 -13.18
C ASN A 160 3.77 18.13 -13.05
N ILE A 161 2.99 17.93 -12.00
CA ILE A 161 2.29 16.68 -11.72
C ILE A 161 1.21 16.42 -12.77
N ARG A 162 1.27 15.27 -13.47
CA ARG A 162 0.32 14.91 -14.53
C ARG A 162 -0.04 13.43 -14.45
N ILE A 163 -1.33 13.14 -14.61
CA ILE A 163 -1.80 11.76 -14.80
C ILE A 163 -1.62 11.40 -16.28
N ILE A 164 -1.00 10.26 -16.54
CA ILE A 164 -0.69 9.76 -17.88
C ILE A 164 -1.11 8.30 -18.06
N GLY A 165 -1.00 7.81 -19.29
CA GLY A 165 -1.36 6.43 -19.66
C GLY A 165 -2.78 6.34 -20.24
N LYS A 166 -3.04 5.28 -21.01
CA LYS A 166 -4.30 5.04 -21.71
C LYS A 166 -5.50 4.98 -20.75
N ASN A 167 -5.29 4.48 -19.54
CA ASN A 167 -6.30 4.36 -18.49
C ASN A 167 -6.12 5.41 -17.39
N SER A 168 -5.34 6.46 -17.62
CA SER A 168 -5.04 7.53 -16.64
C SER A 168 -4.56 6.99 -15.28
N ASN A 169 -3.78 5.92 -15.28
CA ASN A 169 -3.39 5.18 -14.08
C ASN A 169 -1.91 5.34 -13.69
N HIS A 170 -1.15 6.13 -14.44
CA HIS A 170 0.24 6.42 -14.13
C HIS A 170 0.41 7.90 -13.78
N LEU A 171 1.40 8.20 -12.96
CA LEU A 171 1.76 9.56 -12.61
C LEU A 171 3.09 9.91 -13.25
N LYS A 172 3.15 11.06 -13.91
CA LYS A 172 4.38 11.72 -14.33
C LYS A 172 4.56 12.99 -13.51
N VAL A 173 5.75 13.17 -12.94
CA VAL A 173 6.09 14.29 -12.07
C VAL A 173 7.51 14.76 -12.38
N SER A 174 7.77 16.05 -12.31
CA SER A 174 9.14 16.59 -12.29
C SER A 174 9.57 16.78 -10.85
N PHE A 175 10.64 16.15 -10.43
CA PHE A 175 11.25 16.42 -9.13
C PHE A 175 12.37 17.44 -9.28
N CYS A 176 12.37 18.42 -8.40
CA CYS A 176 13.35 19.50 -8.37
C CYS A 176 14.15 19.46 -7.07
N SER A 177 15.45 19.68 -7.18
CA SER A 177 16.37 19.96 -6.07
C SER A 177 17.37 21.01 -6.56
N ASP A 178 17.50 22.11 -5.84
CA ASP A 178 18.29 23.26 -6.24
C ASP A 178 17.98 23.72 -7.68
N ASN A 179 18.99 23.68 -8.56
CA ASN A 179 18.85 24.08 -9.97
C ASN A 179 18.69 22.87 -10.92
N THR A 180 18.45 21.68 -10.40
CA THR A 180 18.33 20.44 -11.19
C THR A 180 16.90 19.93 -11.13
N ALA A 181 16.41 19.44 -12.27
CA ALA A 181 15.12 18.78 -12.36
C ALA A 181 15.24 17.44 -13.10
N ILE A 182 14.52 16.42 -12.63
CA ILE A 182 14.44 15.12 -13.26
C ILE A 182 12.99 14.66 -13.37
N GLU A 183 12.63 14.01 -14.46
CA GLU A 183 11.30 13.40 -14.59
C GLU A 183 11.21 12.09 -13.79
N GLY A 184 10.09 11.90 -13.10
CA GLY A 184 9.73 10.65 -12.43
C GLY A 184 8.42 10.09 -12.97
N ILE A 185 8.34 8.76 -13.07
CA ILE A 185 7.11 8.05 -13.47
C ILE A 185 6.77 6.99 -12.42
N ALA A 186 5.58 7.12 -11.83
CA ALA A 186 4.98 6.10 -10.97
C ALA A 186 3.95 5.30 -11.77
N TYR A 187 4.23 4.03 -12.00
CA TYR A 187 3.30 3.13 -12.67
C TYR A 187 2.22 2.66 -11.69
N SER A 188 0.97 2.55 -12.15
CA SER A 188 -0.20 2.15 -11.35
C SER A 188 -0.43 3.05 -10.11
N TYR A 189 -0.14 4.33 -10.25
CA TYR A 189 -0.17 5.35 -9.18
C TYR A 189 -1.52 5.46 -8.47
N LEU A 190 -2.65 5.31 -9.17
CA LEU A 190 -3.98 5.42 -8.57
C LEU A 190 -4.22 4.41 -7.43
N ASN A 191 -3.43 3.34 -7.39
CA ASN A 191 -3.50 2.34 -6.32
C ASN A 191 -2.66 2.73 -5.09
N SER A 192 -1.81 3.78 -5.19
CA SER A 192 -0.87 4.14 -4.12
C SER A 192 -1.45 5.04 -3.04
N GLY A 193 -2.53 5.77 -3.34
CA GLY A 193 -3.14 6.75 -2.43
C GLY A 193 -2.28 7.97 -2.09
N VAL A 194 -1.11 8.09 -2.71
CA VAL A 194 -0.20 9.21 -2.45
C VAL A 194 -0.62 10.41 -3.31
N GLU A 195 -1.01 11.51 -2.69
CA GLU A 195 -1.19 12.80 -3.35
C GLU A 195 0.07 13.64 -3.14
N LEU A 196 0.72 14.01 -4.23
CA LEU A 196 1.89 14.88 -4.17
C LEU A 196 1.45 16.34 -4.06
N ASN A 197 1.98 17.05 -3.07
CA ASN A 197 1.77 18.47 -2.88
C ASN A 197 3.09 19.22 -3.17
N PRO A 198 3.10 20.21 -4.07
CA PRO A 198 4.30 21.00 -4.39
C PRO A 198 4.94 21.74 -3.22
N ASP A 199 4.19 21.96 -2.14
CA ASP A 199 4.66 22.70 -0.97
C ASP A 199 5.50 21.84 -0.01
N PHE A 200 5.58 20.53 -0.22
CA PHE A 200 6.29 19.59 0.65
C PHE A 200 7.55 19.03 0.00
N ASP A 201 8.52 18.73 0.83
CA ASP A 201 9.69 17.96 0.46
C ASP A 201 9.40 16.45 0.60
N TYR A 202 9.93 15.68 -0.32
CA TYR A 202 9.73 14.23 -0.35
C TYR A 202 11.05 13.49 -0.35
N THR A 203 11.06 12.36 0.35
CA THR A 203 12.04 11.30 0.14
C THR A 203 11.49 10.37 -0.94
N VAL A 204 12.26 10.15 -1.98
CA VAL A 204 11.91 9.31 -3.13
C VAL A 204 12.88 8.15 -3.24
N ILE A 205 12.35 6.94 -3.44
CA ILE A 205 13.14 5.78 -3.82
C ILE A 205 12.75 5.40 -5.24
N ALA A 206 13.74 5.35 -6.13
CA ALA A 206 13.52 5.15 -7.54
C ALA A 206 14.70 4.45 -8.21
N SER A 207 14.42 3.85 -9.36
CA SER A 207 15.43 3.26 -10.25
C SER A 207 15.66 4.19 -11.43
N PRO A 208 16.92 4.63 -11.70
CA PRO A 208 17.27 5.38 -12.89
C PRO A 208 17.03 4.57 -14.16
N MET A 209 16.39 5.20 -15.13
CA MET A 209 16.02 4.59 -16.40
C MET A 209 16.37 5.51 -17.58
N LEU A 210 16.54 4.94 -18.76
CA LEU A 210 16.72 5.69 -20.01
C LEU A 210 15.42 5.78 -20.81
N SER A 211 15.12 6.95 -21.30
CA SER A 211 14.12 7.20 -22.33
C SER A 211 14.82 7.64 -23.63
N ARG A 212 14.39 7.09 -24.76
CA ARG A 212 14.81 7.52 -26.09
C ARG A 212 13.59 7.99 -26.87
N TRP A 213 13.58 9.25 -27.23
CA TRP A 213 12.49 9.86 -27.98
C TRP A 213 13.03 10.87 -28.99
N ASN A 214 12.70 10.73 -30.28
CA ASN A 214 13.17 11.62 -31.35
C ASN A 214 14.69 11.85 -31.33
N ASP A 215 15.47 10.76 -31.22
CA ASP A 215 16.95 10.76 -31.13
C ASP A 215 17.53 11.45 -29.89
N ILE A 216 16.68 11.90 -28.97
CA ILE A 216 17.10 12.43 -27.67
C ILE A 216 17.08 11.31 -26.64
N THR A 217 18.23 11.07 -26.01
CA THR A 217 18.36 10.16 -24.88
C THR A 217 18.35 10.98 -23.59
N SER A 218 17.42 10.68 -22.69
CA SER A 218 17.30 11.33 -21.38
C SER A 218 17.19 10.30 -20.27
N ALA A 219 17.67 10.65 -19.09
CA ALA A 219 17.47 9.88 -17.87
C ALA A 219 16.14 10.28 -17.22
N PHE A 220 15.44 9.32 -16.63
CA PHE A 220 14.26 9.54 -15.78
C PHE A 220 14.25 8.55 -14.61
N LEU A 221 13.42 8.80 -13.61
CA LEU A 221 13.26 7.96 -12.44
C LEU A 221 11.99 7.11 -12.57
N ARG A 222 12.12 5.78 -12.53
CA ARG A 222 10.99 4.91 -12.25
C ARG A 222 10.79 4.90 -10.73
N LEU A 223 9.68 5.48 -10.29
CA LEU A 223 9.38 5.64 -8.87
C LEU A 223 8.91 4.31 -8.26
N ASP A 224 9.54 3.91 -7.17
CA ASP A 224 9.18 2.72 -6.40
C ASP A 224 8.50 3.10 -5.08
N ALA A 225 8.95 4.17 -4.42
CA ALA A 225 8.33 4.70 -3.21
C ALA A 225 8.52 6.21 -3.11
N VAL A 226 7.52 6.86 -2.53
CA VAL A 226 7.56 8.29 -2.21
C VAL A 226 7.04 8.44 -0.80
N SER A 227 7.79 9.10 0.08
CA SER A 227 7.44 9.32 1.47
C SER A 227 7.22 10.79 1.74
N ALA A 228 6.07 11.12 2.31
CA ALA A 228 5.77 12.41 2.94
C ALA A 228 5.27 12.15 4.36
N GLU A 229 5.42 13.11 5.26
CA GLU A 229 4.74 13.04 6.55
C GLU A 229 3.23 13.25 6.35
N LEU A 230 2.45 12.20 6.60
CA LEU A 230 0.98 12.27 6.61
C LEU A 230 0.52 12.44 8.05
N SER A 231 -0.40 13.40 8.29
CA SER A 231 -1.08 13.49 9.59
C SER A 231 -2.00 12.29 9.79
N GLU A 232 -2.19 11.86 11.05
CA GLU A 232 -3.08 10.72 11.40
C GLU A 232 -4.51 10.93 10.92
N GLU A 233 -5.05 12.15 10.98
CA GLU A 233 -6.39 12.47 10.50
C GLU A 233 -6.56 12.23 8.99
N ARG A 234 -5.52 12.53 8.21
CA ARG A 234 -5.54 12.32 6.76
C ARG A 234 -5.44 10.84 6.41
N LEU A 235 -4.66 10.09 7.18
CA LEU A 235 -4.57 8.64 7.02
C LEU A 235 -5.94 7.97 7.20
N LEU A 236 -6.69 8.38 8.21
CA LEU A 236 -8.03 7.86 8.49
C LEU A 236 -9.02 8.15 7.39
N TYR A 237 -9.09 9.42 6.96
CA TYR A 237 -9.95 9.82 5.85
C TYR A 237 -9.66 8.99 4.59
N LEU A 238 -8.39 8.72 4.31
CA LEU A 238 -7.99 7.89 3.17
C LEU A 238 -8.44 6.44 3.33
N ILE A 239 -8.33 5.85 4.54
CA ILE A 239 -8.78 4.48 4.81
C ILE A 239 -10.28 4.33 4.55
N GLU A 240 -11.11 5.21 5.10
CA GLU A 240 -12.58 5.15 4.93
C GLU A 240 -12.98 5.32 3.46
N ARG A 241 -12.50 6.37 2.82
CA ARG A 241 -12.79 6.68 1.41
C ARG A 241 -12.46 5.53 0.48
N ASP A 242 -11.30 4.92 0.68
CA ASP A 242 -10.76 3.98 -0.28
C ASP A 242 -11.28 2.58 -0.13
N CYS A 243 -11.66 2.17 1.07
CA CYS A 243 -12.38 0.92 1.27
C CYS A 243 -13.70 0.94 0.51
N ASP A 244 -14.49 2.01 0.65
CA ASP A 244 -15.76 2.16 -0.05
C ASP A 244 -15.59 2.20 -1.59
N LEU A 245 -14.57 2.91 -2.09
CA LEU A 245 -14.26 2.96 -3.52
C LEU A 245 -13.89 1.59 -4.09
N ILE A 246 -13.03 0.86 -3.39
CA ILE A 246 -12.60 -0.48 -3.81
C ILE A 246 -13.79 -1.43 -3.79
N MET A 247 -14.61 -1.40 -2.73
CA MET A 247 -15.79 -2.28 -2.62
C MET A 247 -16.84 -1.97 -3.68
N ARG A 248 -17.11 -0.71 -3.98
CA ARG A 248 -18.03 -0.31 -5.09
C ARG A 248 -17.56 -0.80 -6.46
N SER A 249 -16.24 -0.88 -6.69
CA SER A 249 -15.69 -1.37 -7.96
C SER A 249 -15.91 -2.88 -8.18
N PHE A 250 -16.24 -3.63 -7.13
CA PHE A 250 -16.57 -5.05 -7.16
C PHE A 250 -18.06 -5.34 -6.94
N SER A 251 -18.90 -4.32 -6.76
CA SER A 251 -20.36 -4.50 -6.65
C SER A 251 -20.94 -4.93 -8.01
N PRO A 252 -21.90 -5.89 -8.05
CA PRO A 252 -22.51 -6.38 -9.28
C PRO A 252 -23.18 -5.28 -10.14
N SER A 253 -23.51 -4.13 -9.54
CA SER A 253 -24.03 -2.94 -10.22
C SER A 253 -22.97 -2.05 -10.85
N GLY A 254 -21.68 -2.34 -10.67
CA GLY A 254 -20.54 -1.59 -11.21
C GLY A 254 -19.80 -2.27 -12.37
N ILE A 255 -20.30 -3.39 -12.86
CA ILE A 255 -19.81 -4.01 -14.10
C ILE A 255 -20.67 -3.47 -15.25
N ILE A 256 -20.32 -2.31 -15.75
CA ILE A 256 -20.67 -1.81 -17.08
C ILE A 256 -19.39 -1.40 -17.79
#